data_58ee15e1cfb1631827aacbd4634f1f00
#
_entry.id   58ee15e1cfb1631827aacbd4634f1f00
#
_cell.length_a   1.000
_cell.length_b   1.000
_cell.length_c   1.000
_cell.angle_alpha   90.00
_cell.angle_beta   90.00
_cell.angle_gamma   90.00
#
_symmetry.space_group_name_H-M   'P 1'
#
loop_
_entity.id
_entity.type
_entity.pdbx_description
1 polymer ?
#
loop_
_entity_poly.entity_id
_entity_poly.type
_entity_poly.pdbx_seq_one_letter_code
_entity_poly.pdbx_strand_id
1 'polypeptide(L)'
;MHDCGRMSDHFEIVNGGTRVVTLRGELDAHDAPGLRATFSEAVEGAPERPRVVLDLAQVSFLDSTALGCIVGLQRRVREAEGELRVVLPGAPTVRIFEITGLDAVLRTYPTRAAALEA
;
A
#
# COMPACT_ATOMS: atom_id res chain seq x y z
N MET A 1 18.08 9.51 -11.75
CA MET A 1 17.71 9.00 -11.68
C MET A 1 17.43 8.30 -11.38
N HIS A 2 17.18 7.88 -11.26
CA HIS A 2 16.76 7.09 -10.96
C HIS A 2 16.54 6.07 -11.04
N ASP A 3 16.59 5.53 -10.57
CA ASP A 3 16.29 4.53 -10.72
C ASP A 3 15.47 3.98 -10.74
N CYS A 4 15.36 3.68 -10.99
CA CYS A 4 14.36 3.12 -10.95
C CYS A 4 14.03 1.83 -11.22
N GLY A 5 14.14 1.20 -11.51
CA GLY A 5 13.92 -0.04 -12.09
C GLY A 5 13.31 -1.13 -11.28
N ARG A 6 13.60 -1.20 -10.03
CA ARG A 6 13.09 -2.29 -9.20
C ARG A 6 11.69 -2.03 -8.71
N MET A 7 11.42 -0.81 -8.34
CA MET A 7 10.12 -0.42 -7.83
C MET A 7 9.60 0.73 -8.66
N SER A 8 8.35 0.62 -9.01
CA SER A 8 7.65 1.70 -9.67
C SER A 8 6.45 2.01 -8.81
N ASP A 9 6.38 3.22 -8.31
CA ASP A 9 5.25 3.64 -7.50
C ASP A 9 4.52 4.78 -8.20
N HIS A 10 3.25 4.85 -7.91
CA HIS A 10 2.39 5.86 -8.50
C HIS A 10 1.41 6.31 -7.43
N PHE A 11 1.31 7.61 -7.27
CA PHE A 11 0.45 8.20 -6.25
C PHE A 11 -0.52 9.15 -6.94
N GLU A 12 -1.81 8.94 -6.73
CA GLU A 12 -2.82 9.82 -7.31
C GLU A 12 -3.95 10.04 -6.33
N ILE A 13 -4.71 11.10 -6.55
CA ILE A 13 -5.86 11.44 -5.72
C ILE A 13 -7.10 11.28 -6.59
N VAL A 14 -8.04 10.47 -6.12
CA VAL A 14 -9.26 10.16 -6.87
C VAL A 14 -10.47 10.34 -5.99
N ASN A 15 -11.65 10.37 -6.60
CA ASN A 15 -12.95 10.37 -5.90
C ASN A 15 -13.02 11.41 -4.79
N GLY A 16 -12.51 12.61 -5.07
CA GLY A 16 -12.65 13.72 -4.14
C GLY A 16 -11.74 13.68 -2.93
N GLY A 17 -10.70 12.87 -2.97
CA GLY A 17 -9.73 12.89 -1.89
C GLY A 17 -9.14 11.55 -1.48
N THR A 18 -9.58 10.45 -2.07
CA THR A 18 -8.96 9.16 -1.79
C THR A 18 -7.59 9.11 -2.44
N ARG A 19 -6.58 8.75 -1.65
CA ARG A 19 -5.22 8.59 -2.14
C ARG A 19 -5.01 7.18 -2.59
N VAL A 20 -4.61 7.00 -3.85
CA VAL A 20 -4.29 5.68 -4.38
C VAL A 20 -2.80 5.58 -4.59
N VAL A 21 -2.17 4.62 -3.93
CA VAL A 21 -0.75 4.34 -4.08
C VAL A 21 -0.64 3.01 -4.81
N THR A 22 -0.07 3.04 -6.01
CA THR A 22 0.10 1.84 -6.82
C THR A 22 1.57 1.45 -6.79
N LEU A 23 1.86 0.22 -6.41
CA LEU A 23 3.22 -0.31 -6.38
C LEU A 23 3.32 -1.48 -7.34
N ARG A 24 4.52 -1.74 -7.86
CA ARG A 24 4.75 -2.81 -8.82
C ARG A 24 6.08 -3.46 -8.60
N GLY A 25 6.18 -4.69 -9.07
CA GLY A 25 7.44 -5.40 -9.10
C GLY A 25 7.81 -5.97 -7.76
N GLU A 26 9.11 -6.03 -7.51
CA GLU A 26 9.66 -6.61 -6.29
C GLU A 26 9.92 -5.51 -5.28
N LEU A 27 9.45 -5.72 -4.07
CA LEU A 27 9.63 -4.76 -2.98
C LEU A 27 10.46 -5.41 -1.89
N ASP A 28 11.62 -4.83 -1.58
CA ASP A 28 12.50 -5.36 -0.56
C ASP A 28 13.08 -4.22 0.28
N ALA A 29 14.05 -4.55 1.12
CA ALA A 29 14.64 -3.57 2.03
C ALA A 29 15.26 -2.38 1.29
N HIS A 30 15.70 -2.59 0.06
CA HIS A 30 16.26 -1.54 -0.78
C HIS A 30 15.24 -0.44 -1.07
N ASP A 31 13.98 -0.83 -1.16
CA ASP A 31 12.89 0.06 -1.54
C ASP A 31 12.28 0.76 -0.34
N ALA A 32 12.65 0.35 0.88
CA ALA A 32 12.00 0.85 2.09
C ALA A 32 12.02 2.37 2.23
N PRO A 33 13.14 3.08 1.98
CA PRO A 33 13.09 4.54 2.09
C PRO A 33 12.09 5.18 1.14
N GLY A 34 12.02 4.68 -0.10
CA GLY A 34 11.06 5.16 -1.08
C GLY A 34 9.63 4.88 -0.68
N LEU A 35 9.39 3.67 -0.15
CA LEU A 35 8.06 3.30 0.33
C LEU A 35 7.63 4.22 1.46
N ARG A 36 8.51 4.46 2.43
CA ARG A 36 8.17 5.32 3.55
C ARG A 36 7.87 6.74 3.09
N ALA A 37 8.64 7.25 2.13
CA ALA A 37 8.43 8.59 1.61
C ALA A 37 7.07 8.70 0.91
N THR A 38 6.75 7.72 0.05
CA THR A 38 5.48 7.72 -0.66
C THR A 38 4.30 7.60 0.30
N PHE A 39 4.43 6.72 1.30
CA PHE A 39 3.38 6.53 2.29
C PHE A 39 3.20 7.78 3.14
N SER A 40 4.29 8.45 3.49
CA SER A 40 4.20 9.70 4.25
C SER A 40 3.45 10.76 3.46
N GLU A 41 3.74 10.87 2.17
CA GLU A 41 3.02 11.83 1.32
C GLU A 41 1.53 11.54 1.30
N ALA A 42 1.18 10.26 1.20
CA ALA A 42 -0.22 9.88 1.10
C ALA A 42 -1.00 10.23 2.37
N VAL A 43 -0.35 10.17 3.52
CA VAL A 43 -1.01 10.44 4.79
C VAL A 43 -0.94 11.91 5.15
N GLU A 44 0.26 12.51 5.04
CA GLU A 44 0.48 13.87 5.53
C GLU A 44 -0.19 14.92 4.67
N GLY A 45 -0.27 14.67 3.37
CA GLY A 45 -0.95 15.60 2.47
C GLY A 45 -2.46 15.50 2.51
N ALA A 46 -2.98 14.57 3.30
CA ALA A 46 -4.42 14.31 3.35
C ALA A 46 -5.10 15.24 4.34
N PRO A 47 -6.35 15.57 4.10
CA PRO A 47 -7.16 16.22 5.13
C PRO A 47 -7.40 15.23 6.27
N GLU A 48 -8.19 15.66 7.26
CA GLU A 48 -8.53 14.77 8.37
C GLU A 48 -9.11 13.47 7.84
N ARG A 49 -8.80 12.38 8.53
CA ARG A 49 -9.32 11.05 8.23
C ARG A 49 -8.95 10.61 6.82
N PRO A 50 -7.64 10.46 6.57
CA PRO A 50 -7.17 10.10 5.23
C PRO A 50 -7.74 8.76 4.78
N ARG A 51 -8.12 8.70 3.51
CA ARG A 51 -8.55 7.45 2.89
C ARG A 51 -7.47 7.07 1.88
N VAL A 52 -6.88 5.92 2.09
CA VAL A 52 -5.76 5.46 1.28
C VAL A 52 -6.08 4.08 0.72
N VAL A 53 -5.89 3.92 -0.57
CA VAL A 53 -5.96 2.61 -1.23
C VAL A 53 -4.54 2.27 -1.65
N LEU A 54 -4.03 1.15 -1.11
CA LEU A 54 -2.72 0.65 -1.48
C LEU A 54 -2.92 -0.50 -2.46
N ASP A 55 -2.55 -0.28 -3.71
CA ASP A 55 -2.79 -1.24 -4.77
C ASP A 55 -1.53 -2.07 -5.01
N LEU A 56 -1.58 -3.33 -4.61
CA LEU A 56 -0.47 -4.26 -4.74
C LEU A 56 -0.70 -5.31 -5.83
N ALA A 57 -1.70 -5.09 -6.69
CA ALA A 57 -2.08 -6.09 -7.69
C ALA A 57 -0.91 -6.48 -8.60
N GLN A 58 0.03 -5.56 -8.84
CA GLN A 58 1.16 -5.80 -9.73
C GLN A 58 2.46 -6.05 -8.99
N VAL A 59 2.39 -6.29 -7.69
CA VAL A 59 3.56 -6.61 -6.88
C VAL A 59 3.82 -8.11 -6.97
N SER A 60 5.04 -8.49 -7.33
CA SER A 60 5.41 -9.89 -7.53
C SER A 60 6.22 -10.47 -6.37
N PHE A 61 6.69 -9.64 -5.47
CA PHE A 61 7.50 -10.09 -4.32
C PHE A 61 7.48 -9.03 -3.23
N LEU A 62 7.41 -9.50 -1.99
CA LEU A 62 7.50 -8.63 -0.80
C LEU A 62 8.37 -9.33 0.22
N ASP A 63 9.33 -8.62 0.80
CA ASP A 63 10.07 -9.18 1.93
C ASP A 63 9.51 -8.60 3.24
N SER A 64 10.07 -9.03 4.35
CA SER A 64 9.59 -8.62 5.67
C SER A 64 9.74 -7.12 5.90
N THR A 65 10.77 -6.50 5.31
CA THR A 65 10.96 -5.06 5.46
C THR A 65 9.86 -4.29 4.74
N ALA A 66 9.51 -4.70 3.53
CA ALA A 66 8.42 -4.07 2.80
C ALA A 66 7.10 -4.26 3.52
N LEU A 67 6.86 -5.45 4.07
CA LEU A 67 5.66 -5.69 4.87
C LEU A 67 5.61 -4.79 6.09
N GLY A 68 6.76 -4.57 6.72
CA GLY A 68 6.83 -3.66 7.86
C GLY A 68 6.43 -2.24 7.50
N CYS A 69 6.80 -1.80 6.30
CA CYS A 69 6.39 -0.47 5.82
C CYS A 69 4.87 -0.39 5.65
N ILE A 70 4.26 -1.47 5.16
CA ILE A 70 2.80 -1.51 4.99
C ILE A 70 2.10 -1.49 6.35
N VAL A 71 2.62 -2.24 7.32
CA VAL A 71 2.07 -2.22 8.67
C VAL A 71 2.21 -0.83 9.27
N GLY A 72 3.34 -0.16 9.02
CA GLY A 72 3.54 1.21 9.47
C GLY A 72 2.54 2.17 8.86
N LEU A 73 2.23 1.99 7.58
CA LEU A 73 1.22 2.80 6.93
C LEU A 73 -0.15 2.60 7.58
N GLN A 74 -0.51 1.34 7.86
CA GLN A 74 -1.77 1.03 8.52
C GLN A 74 -1.86 1.74 9.86
N ARG A 75 -0.76 1.71 10.64
CA ARG A 75 -0.74 2.36 11.95
C ARG A 75 -0.94 3.86 11.82
N ARG A 76 -0.23 4.48 10.87
CA ARG A 76 -0.33 5.93 10.70
C ARG A 76 -1.72 6.37 10.25
N VAL A 77 -2.32 5.60 9.36
CA VAL A 77 -3.68 5.91 8.89
C VAL A 77 -4.67 5.78 10.04
N ARG A 78 -4.52 4.74 10.86
CA ARG A 78 -5.40 4.56 12.02
C ARG A 78 -5.23 5.68 13.03
N GLU A 79 -4.00 6.12 13.27
CA GLU A 79 -3.75 7.22 14.21
C GLU A 79 -4.39 8.51 13.72
N ALA A 80 -4.50 8.67 12.42
CA ALA A 80 -5.15 9.83 11.83
C ALA A 80 -6.67 9.61 11.67
N GLU A 81 -7.18 8.51 12.22
CA GLU A 81 -8.59 8.15 12.15
C GLU A 81 -9.09 7.95 10.72
N GLY A 82 -8.19 7.53 9.85
CA GLY A 82 -8.50 7.27 8.46
C GLY A 82 -8.76 5.80 8.20
N GLU A 83 -8.74 5.44 6.93
CA GLU A 83 -9.01 4.08 6.51
C GLU A 83 -8.01 3.68 5.43
N LEU A 84 -7.38 2.51 5.60
CA LEU A 84 -6.50 1.93 4.59
C LEU A 84 -7.17 0.71 3.99
N ARG A 85 -7.24 0.68 2.67
CA ARG A 85 -7.75 -0.47 1.93
C ARG A 85 -6.63 -0.98 1.04
N VAL A 86 -6.44 -2.29 1.02
CA VAL A 86 -5.33 -2.91 0.30
C VAL A 86 -5.88 -3.81 -0.79
N VAL A 87 -5.41 -3.58 -2.02
CA VAL A 87 -5.70 -4.47 -3.14
C VAL A 87 -4.59 -5.52 -3.14
N LEU A 88 -4.97 -6.78 -2.91
CA LEU A 88 -4.01 -7.85 -2.73
C LEU A 88 -3.29 -8.20 -4.04
N PRO A 89 -2.03 -8.63 -3.93
CA PRO A 89 -1.32 -9.14 -5.11
C PRO A 89 -1.87 -10.48 -5.51
N GLY A 90 -1.51 -10.91 -6.72
CA GLY A 90 -1.89 -12.23 -7.19
C GLY A 90 -1.05 -13.32 -6.54
N ALA A 91 -1.41 -14.57 -6.86
CA ALA A 91 -0.64 -15.71 -6.42
C ALA A 91 0.71 -15.74 -7.13
N PRO A 92 1.79 -16.18 -6.50
CA PRO A 92 1.84 -16.71 -5.13
C PRO A 92 2.06 -15.63 -4.07
N THR A 93 2.27 -14.37 -4.46
CA THR A 93 2.66 -13.30 -3.55
C THR A 93 1.62 -13.07 -2.45
N VAL A 94 0.35 -13.28 -2.75
CA VAL A 94 -0.73 -13.11 -1.77
C VAL A 94 -0.54 -14.01 -0.55
N ARG A 95 0.17 -15.12 -0.69
CA ARG A 95 0.35 -16.05 0.41
C ARG A 95 1.07 -15.45 1.61
N ILE A 96 1.93 -14.47 1.37
CA ILE A 96 2.64 -13.85 2.49
C ILE A 96 1.65 -13.15 3.44
N PHE A 97 0.56 -12.63 2.88
CA PHE A 97 -0.47 -11.99 3.70
C PHE A 97 -1.24 -13.01 4.52
N GLU A 98 -1.47 -14.19 3.95
CA GLU A 98 -2.17 -15.26 4.64
C GLU A 98 -1.29 -15.84 5.75
N ILE A 99 -0.03 -16.12 5.43
CA ILE A 99 0.90 -16.73 6.39
C ILE A 99 1.15 -15.81 7.58
N THR A 100 1.27 -14.51 7.34
CA THR A 100 1.54 -13.56 8.41
C THR A 100 0.28 -13.11 9.14
N GLY A 101 -0.90 -13.46 8.64
CA GLY A 101 -2.15 -13.04 9.23
C GLY A 101 -2.53 -11.60 8.90
N LEU A 102 -1.79 -10.94 8.03
CA LEU A 102 -2.08 -9.56 7.68
C LEU A 102 -3.40 -9.40 6.96
N ASP A 103 -3.85 -10.43 6.25
CA ASP A 103 -5.14 -10.39 5.57
C ASP A 103 -6.30 -10.28 6.55
N ALA A 104 -6.09 -10.65 7.82
CA ALA A 104 -7.11 -10.50 8.85
C ALA A 104 -7.05 -9.14 9.52
N VAL A 105 -5.91 -8.45 9.45
CA VAL A 105 -5.71 -7.15 10.09
C VAL A 105 -6.02 -6.00 9.14
N LEU A 106 -5.69 -6.18 7.86
CA LEU A 106 -5.90 -5.17 6.84
C LEU A 106 -7.25 -5.38 6.16
N ARG A 107 -7.85 -4.30 5.70
CA ARG A 107 -9.04 -4.41 4.85
C ARG A 107 -8.56 -4.70 3.44
N THR A 108 -8.84 -5.91 2.96
CA THR A 108 -8.30 -6.36 1.69
C THR A 108 -9.38 -6.54 0.64
N TYR A 109 -9.01 -6.29 -0.60
CA TYR A 109 -9.93 -6.34 -1.73
C TYR A 109 -9.25 -7.00 -2.91
N PRO A 110 -10.01 -7.68 -3.78
CA PRO A 110 -9.42 -8.37 -4.94
C PRO A 110 -9.06 -7.42 -6.09
N THR A 111 -9.68 -6.26 -6.17
CA THR A 111 -9.42 -5.32 -7.27
C THR A 111 -9.44 -3.90 -6.76
N ARG A 112 -8.84 -2.99 -7.55
CA ARG A 112 -8.87 -1.57 -7.23
C ARG A 112 -10.30 -1.05 -7.21
N ALA A 113 -11.11 -1.48 -8.17
CA ALA A 113 -12.51 -1.03 -8.24
C ALA A 113 -13.26 -1.39 -6.97
N ALA A 114 -13.08 -2.63 -6.47
CA ALA A 114 -13.73 -3.06 -5.25
C ALA A 114 -13.28 -2.21 -4.07
N ALA A 115 -11.99 -1.89 -3.99
CA ALA A 115 -11.45 -1.09 -2.91
C ALA A 115 -11.99 0.33 -2.93
N LEU A 116 -12.16 0.90 -4.12
CA LEU A 116 -12.66 2.27 -4.25
C LEU A 116 -14.14 2.38 -3.98
N GLU A 117 -14.90 1.32 -4.27
CA GLU A 117 -16.34 1.33 -4.10
C GLU A 117 -16.80 0.96 -2.69
N ALA A 118 -15.91 0.37 -1.92
CA ALA A 118 -16.27 -0.12 -0.59
C ALA A 118 -16.64 1.00 0.39
#